data_7ea6e29ac70fc8e8f8157eda2cc78e3d
#
_entry.id   7ea6e29ac70fc8e8f8157eda2cc78e3d
#
_cell.length_a   1.000
_cell.length_b   1.000
_cell.length_c   1.000
_cell.angle_alpha   90.00
_cell.angle_beta   90.00
_cell.angle_gamma   90.00
#
_symmetry.space_group_name_H-M   'P 1'
#
loop_
_entity.id
_entity.type
_entity.pdbx_description
1 polymer ?
#
loop_
_entity_poly.entity_id
_entity_poly.type
_entity_poly.pdbx_seq_one_letter_code
_entity_poly.pdbx_strand_id
1 'polypeptide(L)'
;AVLDTYQRQIAVFSGAADQIQPLSWEVADKRTYVNWAQKKYDVMVFGMPQSFHYGNGMGTNPILIMQAISAQIVRHKRVLTDSPVVICSSICNGYFHDEEFPSYREVFNLFQKDYANILPDIEKYSEELSRRQDYIDKYRFGYGYHPFHAFSMISSAHIAEQHCAAIYIVGAQEPGYARAMGM
;
A
#
# COMPACT_ATOMS: atom_id res chain seq x y z
N ALA A 1 27.74 7.71 -7.77
CA ALA A 1 27.88 7.75 -9.24
C ALA A 1 26.54 7.99 -9.93
N VAL A 2 25.48 7.19 -9.68
CA VAL A 2 24.17 7.36 -10.35
C VAL A 2 23.49 8.67 -9.93
N LEU A 3 23.67 9.11 -8.69
CA LEU A 3 23.07 10.33 -8.16
C LEU A 3 23.62 11.62 -8.80
N ASP A 4 24.89 11.58 -9.19
CA ASP A 4 25.57 12.72 -9.83
C ASP A 4 25.12 12.98 -11.27
N THR A 5 24.59 11.97 -11.93
CA THR A 5 24.21 12.02 -13.35
C THR A 5 23.14 13.08 -13.64
N TYR A 6 22.28 13.39 -12.66
CA TYR A 6 21.14 14.28 -12.84
C TYR A 6 21.29 15.66 -12.23
N GLN A 7 22.39 15.93 -11.54
CA GLN A 7 22.67 17.23 -10.85
C GLN A 7 21.45 17.77 -10.05
N ARG A 8 20.65 16.86 -9.48
CA ARG A 8 19.43 17.21 -8.74
C ARG A 8 19.55 17.00 -7.24
N GLN A 9 20.70 16.56 -6.81
CA GLN A 9 20.97 16.30 -5.41
C GLN A 9 21.23 17.62 -4.69
N ILE A 10 20.48 17.84 -3.60
CA ILE A 10 20.62 19.05 -2.77
C ILE A 10 21.55 18.77 -1.60
N ALA A 11 21.39 17.63 -0.95
CA ALA A 11 22.18 17.20 0.18
C ALA A 11 22.17 15.67 0.30
N VAL A 12 23.24 15.11 0.86
CA VAL A 12 23.33 13.71 1.24
C VAL A 12 23.70 13.63 2.71
N PHE A 13 22.97 12.81 3.44
CA PHE A 13 23.24 12.54 4.86
C PHE A 13 23.56 11.05 5.00
N SER A 14 24.64 10.75 5.70
CA SER A 14 25.07 9.38 5.98
C SER A 14 25.45 9.26 7.45
N GLY A 15 24.96 8.24 8.12
CA GLY A 15 25.22 8.00 9.54
C GLY A 15 24.10 7.21 10.20
N ALA A 16 24.09 7.19 11.52
CA ALA A 16 23.02 6.58 12.30
C ALA A 16 21.70 7.34 12.11
N ALA A 17 20.59 6.62 12.03
CA ALA A 17 19.29 7.18 11.67
C ALA A 17 18.83 8.32 12.60
N ASP A 18 19.04 8.16 13.89
CA ASP A 18 18.73 9.15 14.93
C ASP A 18 19.52 10.46 14.78
N GLN A 19 20.73 10.38 14.24
CA GLN A 19 21.60 11.54 14.02
C GLN A 19 21.29 12.25 12.69
N ILE A 20 21.02 11.49 11.63
CA ILE A 20 20.79 12.09 10.29
C ILE A 20 19.36 12.56 10.09
N GLN A 21 18.40 11.98 10.78
CA GLN A 21 16.97 12.30 10.59
C GLN A 21 16.65 13.77 10.82
N PRO A 22 17.05 14.42 11.93
CA PRO A 22 16.75 15.84 12.13
C PRO A 22 17.36 16.74 11.06
N LEU A 23 18.58 16.46 10.64
CA LEU A 23 19.28 17.22 9.60
C LEU A 23 18.63 17.07 8.24
N SER A 24 18.26 15.85 7.87
CA SER A 24 17.59 15.58 6.60
C SER A 24 16.18 16.20 6.55
N TRP A 25 15.46 16.21 7.67
CA TRP A 25 14.14 16.83 7.75
C TRP A 25 14.23 18.34 7.63
N GLU A 26 15.22 18.99 8.20
CA GLU A 26 15.41 20.45 8.03
C GLU A 26 15.54 20.84 6.54
N VAL A 27 16.28 20.04 5.78
CA VAL A 27 16.43 20.27 4.32
C VAL A 27 15.13 19.90 3.59
N ALA A 28 14.47 18.82 3.97
CA ALA A 28 13.19 18.40 3.36
C ALA A 28 12.09 19.43 3.58
N ASP A 29 11.98 20.01 4.75
CA ASP A 29 10.98 21.05 5.08
C ASP A 29 11.16 22.29 4.20
N LYS A 30 12.38 22.71 3.94
CA LYS A 30 12.67 23.83 3.04
C LYS A 30 12.27 23.55 1.60
N ARG A 31 12.27 22.29 1.19
CA ARG A 31 11.94 21.84 -0.15
C ARG A 31 10.46 21.50 -0.32
N THR A 32 9.84 20.96 0.72
CA THR A 32 8.47 20.45 0.68
C THR A 32 7.49 21.56 1.02
N TYR A 33 6.74 21.99 0.01
CA TYR A 33 5.65 22.92 0.21
C TYR A 33 4.34 22.15 0.37
N VAL A 34 3.70 22.30 1.51
CA VAL A 34 2.39 21.70 1.79
C VAL A 34 1.39 22.79 2.11
N ASN A 35 0.33 22.87 1.32
CA ASN A 35 -0.79 23.75 1.57
C ASN A 35 -1.97 22.93 2.10
N TRP A 36 -2.32 23.14 3.37
CA TRP A 36 -3.41 22.44 4.02
C TRP A 36 -4.71 23.25 3.90
N ALA A 37 -5.79 22.55 3.54
CA ALA A 37 -7.12 23.14 3.62
C ALA A 37 -7.46 23.53 5.07
N GLN A 38 -8.19 24.66 5.21
CA GLN A 38 -8.57 25.19 6.53
C GLN A 38 -9.76 24.46 7.16
N LYS A 39 -10.39 23.53 6.46
CA LYS A 39 -11.56 22.76 6.92
C LYS A 39 -11.34 21.27 6.70
N LYS A 40 -12.08 20.45 7.40
CA LYS A 40 -12.17 19.01 7.20
C LYS A 40 -13.23 18.65 6.15
N TYR A 41 -13.01 17.54 5.47
CA TYR A 41 -13.89 17.00 4.44
C TYR A 41 -14.37 15.60 4.83
N ASP A 42 -15.63 15.33 4.51
CA ASP A 42 -16.27 14.04 4.79
C ASP A 42 -16.06 13.02 3.67
N VAL A 43 -15.71 13.50 2.48
CA VAL A 43 -15.57 12.64 1.30
C VAL A 43 -14.21 12.88 0.65
N MET A 44 -13.52 11.79 0.35
CA MET A 44 -12.29 11.79 -0.45
C MET A 44 -12.52 11.02 -1.74
N VAL A 45 -12.18 11.65 -2.87
CA VAL A 45 -12.30 11.05 -4.20
C VAL A 45 -10.93 11.02 -4.85
N PHE A 46 -10.54 9.85 -5.38
CA PHE A 46 -9.32 9.72 -6.18
C PHE A 46 -9.39 8.55 -7.16
N GLY A 47 -8.43 8.48 -8.09
CA GLY A 47 -8.31 7.40 -9.05
C GLY A 47 -7.12 6.50 -8.76
N MET A 48 -7.30 5.20 -8.92
CA MET A 48 -6.23 4.22 -8.89
C MET A 48 -5.89 3.81 -10.33
N PRO A 49 -4.71 4.15 -10.85
CA PRO A 49 -4.34 3.77 -12.21
C PRO A 49 -4.09 2.27 -12.32
N GLN A 50 -4.31 1.70 -13.52
CA GLN A 50 -4.00 0.29 -13.78
C GLN A 50 -2.53 -0.03 -13.57
N SER A 51 -1.65 0.83 -14.05
CA SER A 51 -0.22 0.75 -13.78
C SER A 51 0.08 1.49 -12.49
N PHE A 52 0.51 0.77 -11.49
CA PHE A 52 0.91 1.26 -10.19
C PHE A 52 2.42 1.05 -10.00
N HIS A 53 3.01 1.64 -8.97
CA HIS A 53 4.46 1.53 -8.77
C HIS A 53 4.97 0.09 -8.56
N TYR A 54 4.10 -0.86 -8.32
CA TYR A 54 4.40 -2.30 -8.28
C TYR A 54 4.31 -2.99 -9.65
N GLY A 55 4.04 -2.28 -10.71
CA GLY A 55 4.01 -2.81 -12.06
C GLY A 55 2.68 -2.66 -12.80
N ASN A 56 2.67 -3.10 -14.03
CA ASN A 56 1.51 -3.03 -14.89
C ASN A 56 0.40 -3.99 -14.40
N GLY A 57 -0.82 -3.50 -14.33
CA GLY A 57 -1.97 -4.25 -13.81
C GLY A 57 -2.08 -4.26 -12.27
N MET A 58 -1.01 -3.93 -11.54
CA MET A 58 -1.04 -4.02 -10.07
C MET A 58 -1.95 -2.98 -9.40
N GLY A 59 -2.30 -1.89 -10.08
CA GLY A 59 -3.32 -0.94 -9.61
C GLY A 59 -4.74 -1.47 -9.62
N THR A 60 -4.97 -2.70 -10.11
CA THR A 60 -6.28 -3.38 -10.09
C THR A 60 -6.34 -4.51 -9.07
N ASN A 61 -5.23 -4.75 -8.36
CA ASN A 61 -5.13 -5.74 -7.29
C ASN A 61 -5.88 -5.26 -6.04
N PRO A 62 -6.78 -6.05 -5.47
CA PRO A 62 -7.62 -5.62 -4.35
C PRO A 62 -6.83 -5.28 -3.08
N ILE A 63 -5.74 -5.98 -2.78
CA ILE A 63 -4.86 -5.67 -1.65
C ILE A 63 -4.20 -4.31 -1.84
N LEU A 64 -3.67 -4.05 -3.03
CA LEU A 64 -2.96 -2.80 -3.32
C LEU A 64 -3.91 -1.59 -3.43
N ILE A 65 -5.13 -1.79 -3.88
CA ILE A 65 -6.17 -0.75 -3.84
C ILE A 65 -6.44 -0.33 -2.40
N MET A 66 -6.69 -1.27 -1.51
CA MET A 66 -6.94 -0.95 -0.10
C MET A 66 -5.71 -0.36 0.59
N GLN A 67 -4.53 -0.86 0.31
CA GLN A 67 -3.28 -0.29 0.80
C GLN A 67 -3.10 1.16 0.33
N ALA A 68 -3.39 1.45 -0.93
CA ALA A 68 -3.33 2.81 -1.47
C ALA A 68 -4.35 3.74 -0.81
N ILE A 69 -5.58 3.28 -0.59
CA ILE A 69 -6.61 4.02 0.15
C ILE A 69 -6.12 4.35 1.57
N SER A 70 -5.58 3.36 2.28
CA SER A 70 -5.01 3.55 3.62
C SER A 70 -3.89 4.59 3.63
N ALA A 71 -2.99 4.54 2.64
CA ALA A 71 -1.93 5.53 2.50
C ALA A 71 -2.48 6.95 2.28
N GLN A 72 -3.56 7.10 1.52
CA GLN A 72 -4.20 8.39 1.31
C GLN A 72 -4.90 8.88 2.60
N ILE A 73 -5.56 8.02 3.34
CA ILE A 73 -6.17 8.36 4.64
C ILE A 73 -5.10 8.90 5.60
N VAL A 74 -3.98 8.19 5.75
CA VAL A 74 -2.88 8.62 6.63
C VAL A 74 -2.32 9.97 6.20
N ARG A 75 -2.06 10.16 4.91
CA ARG A 75 -1.51 11.40 4.36
C ARG A 75 -2.44 12.60 4.55
N HIS A 76 -3.75 12.39 4.47
CA HIS A 76 -4.74 13.45 4.49
C HIS A 76 -5.50 13.56 5.81
N LYS A 77 -5.05 12.87 6.87
CA LYS A 77 -5.69 12.85 8.18
C LYS A 77 -6.03 14.24 8.73
N ARG A 78 -5.20 15.25 8.45
CA ARG A 78 -5.41 16.62 8.91
C ARG A 78 -6.63 17.30 8.28
N VAL A 79 -6.98 16.89 7.08
CA VAL A 79 -8.07 17.51 6.29
C VAL A 79 -9.28 16.60 6.12
N LEU A 80 -9.25 15.41 6.69
CA LEU A 80 -10.39 14.48 6.71
C LEU A 80 -11.06 14.47 8.08
N THR A 81 -12.38 14.25 8.08
CA THR A 81 -13.11 13.94 9.31
C THR A 81 -12.66 12.57 9.86
N ASP A 82 -13.09 12.23 11.06
CA ASP A 82 -12.64 11.00 11.73
C ASP A 82 -13.20 9.72 11.09
N SER A 83 -14.24 9.84 10.27
CA SER A 83 -14.88 8.71 9.59
C SER A 83 -15.29 9.11 8.16
N PRO A 84 -14.33 9.35 7.25
CA PRO A 84 -14.63 9.82 5.91
C PRO A 84 -15.19 8.70 5.03
N VAL A 85 -15.92 9.10 3.99
CA VAL A 85 -16.28 8.23 2.87
C VAL A 85 -15.19 8.34 1.81
N VAL A 86 -14.76 7.20 1.27
CA VAL A 86 -13.80 7.17 0.17
C VAL A 86 -14.49 6.67 -1.10
N ILE A 87 -14.28 7.41 -2.20
CA ILE A 87 -14.71 7.01 -3.54
C ILE A 87 -13.44 6.86 -4.39
N CYS A 88 -13.11 5.62 -4.75
CA CYS A 88 -11.94 5.31 -5.57
C CYS A 88 -12.38 4.78 -6.93
N SER A 89 -11.94 5.44 -7.99
CA SER A 89 -12.13 4.93 -9.36
C SER A 89 -11.05 3.89 -9.66
N SER A 90 -11.46 2.65 -9.89
CA SER A 90 -10.57 1.55 -10.26
C SER A 90 -11.34 0.47 -11.02
N ILE A 91 -10.68 -0.20 -11.96
CA ILE A 91 -11.27 -1.36 -12.64
C ILE A 91 -11.34 -2.61 -11.76
N CYS A 92 -10.60 -2.68 -10.68
CA CYS A 92 -10.60 -3.74 -9.66
C CYS A 92 -11.05 -5.11 -10.22
N ASN A 93 -10.23 -5.72 -11.08
CA ASN A 93 -10.53 -6.98 -11.74
C ASN A 93 -9.87 -8.19 -11.05
N GLY A 94 -9.27 -7.99 -9.87
CA GLY A 94 -8.61 -9.06 -9.12
C GLY A 94 -7.34 -9.58 -9.79
N TYR A 95 -6.62 -8.72 -10.49
CA TYR A 95 -5.35 -9.10 -11.07
C TYR A 95 -4.31 -9.37 -9.98
N PHE A 96 -3.70 -10.55 -10.06
CA PHE A 96 -2.56 -10.96 -9.25
C PHE A 96 -1.42 -11.33 -10.18
N HIS A 97 -0.28 -10.68 -10.04
CA HIS A 97 0.90 -10.99 -10.82
C HIS A 97 1.65 -12.17 -10.20
N ASP A 98 1.25 -13.39 -10.54
CA ASP A 98 1.71 -14.63 -9.87
C ASP A 98 3.20 -14.95 -10.10
N GLU A 99 3.86 -14.31 -11.06
CA GLU A 99 5.31 -14.46 -11.28
C GLU A 99 6.13 -13.60 -10.33
N GLU A 100 5.85 -12.28 -10.27
CA GLU A 100 6.60 -11.35 -9.42
C GLU A 100 6.02 -11.24 -8.00
N PHE A 101 4.73 -11.51 -7.82
CA PHE A 101 4.03 -11.42 -6.55
C PHE A 101 3.31 -12.74 -6.19
N PRO A 102 4.03 -13.87 -6.13
CA PRO A 102 3.43 -15.20 -6.06
C PRO A 102 2.55 -15.42 -4.81
N SER A 103 2.84 -14.73 -3.72
CA SER A 103 2.10 -14.89 -2.47
C SER A 103 0.82 -14.04 -2.35
N TYR A 104 0.61 -13.07 -3.25
CA TYR A 104 -0.50 -12.14 -3.11
C TYR A 104 -1.88 -12.80 -3.20
N ARG A 105 -2.04 -13.72 -4.14
CA ARG A 105 -3.29 -14.48 -4.29
C ARG A 105 -3.58 -15.35 -3.07
N GLU A 106 -2.57 -16.01 -2.54
CA GLU A 106 -2.71 -16.85 -1.36
C GLU A 106 -3.03 -16.03 -0.12
N VAL A 107 -2.31 -14.93 0.11
CA VAL A 107 -2.59 -13.99 1.21
C VAL A 107 -3.98 -13.39 1.10
N PHE A 108 -4.43 -13.02 -0.10
CA PHE A 108 -5.81 -12.58 -0.31
C PHE A 108 -6.82 -13.65 0.08
N ASN A 109 -6.62 -14.90 -0.34
CA ASN A 109 -7.54 -16.00 -0.03
C ASN A 109 -7.59 -16.33 1.46
N LEU A 110 -6.46 -16.16 2.18
CA LEU A 110 -6.39 -16.42 3.61
C LEU A 110 -7.12 -15.36 4.43
N PHE A 111 -6.97 -14.09 4.08
CA PHE A 111 -7.38 -13.00 4.96
C PHE A 111 -8.61 -12.24 4.46
N GLN A 112 -8.69 -11.87 3.18
CA GLN A 112 -9.77 -11.04 2.67
C GLN A 112 -10.07 -9.86 3.63
N LYS A 113 -11.36 -9.67 3.99
CA LYS A 113 -11.77 -8.64 4.95
C LYS A 113 -11.43 -8.96 6.42
N ASP A 114 -11.06 -10.19 6.72
CA ASP A 114 -10.76 -10.62 8.09
C ASP A 114 -9.33 -10.25 8.52
N TYR A 115 -8.62 -9.49 7.69
CA TYR A 115 -7.29 -8.96 8.00
C TYR A 115 -7.25 -7.98 9.19
N ALA A 116 -8.39 -7.63 9.78
CA ALA A 116 -8.49 -6.86 11.01
C ALA A 116 -7.74 -7.51 12.20
N ASN A 117 -7.66 -8.83 12.23
CA ASN A 117 -7.00 -9.59 13.29
C ASN A 117 -5.66 -10.17 12.84
N ILE A 118 -5.05 -9.56 11.88
CA ILE A 118 -3.93 -10.08 11.11
C ILE A 118 -2.66 -10.30 11.92
N LEU A 119 -2.39 -9.53 12.99
CA LEU A 119 -1.11 -9.63 13.68
C LEU A 119 -0.83 -11.03 14.26
N PRO A 120 -1.74 -11.71 14.96
CA PRO A 120 -1.55 -13.09 15.37
C PRO A 120 -1.43 -14.06 14.18
N ASP A 121 -2.19 -13.80 13.11
CA ASP A 121 -2.19 -14.66 11.94
C ASP A 121 -0.93 -14.44 11.08
N ILE A 122 -0.38 -13.23 11.06
CA ILE A 122 0.90 -12.95 10.42
C ILE A 122 2.01 -13.77 11.06
N GLU A 123 2.10 -13.86 12.36
CA GLU A 123 3.10 -14.70 13.03
C GLU A 123 2.99 -16.16 12.58
N LYS A 124 1.77 -16.70 12.58
CA LYS A 124 1.50 -18.08 12.20
C LYS A 124 1.83 -18.37 10.73
N TYR A 125 1.28 -17.60 9.83
CA TYR A 125 1.38 -17.88 8.39
C TYR A 125 2.65 -17.34 7.74
N SER A 126 3.26 -16.29 8.30
CA SER A 126 4.49 -15.74 7.73
C SER A 126 5.65 -16.73 7.83
N GLU A 127 5.76 -17.45 8.93
CA GLU A 127 6.80 -18.46 9.09
C GLU A 127 6.60 -19.61 8.10
N GLU A 128 5.37 -20.12 7.97
CA GLU A 128 5.03 -21.17 7.03
C GLU A 128 5.33 -20.76 5.59
N LEU A 129 4.81 -19.62 5.15
CA LEU A 129 4.98 -19.15 3.76
C LEU A 129 6.42 -18.76 3.45
N SER A 130 7.16 -18.18 4.40
CA SER A 130 8.55 -17.78 4.17
C SER A 130 9.51 -18.94 4.08
N ARG A 131 9.14 -20.14 4.60
CA ARG A 131 9.93 -21.37 4.51
C ARG A 131 9.56 -22.26 3.32
N ARG A 132 8.54 -21.89 2.56
CA ARG A 132 8.15 -22.65 1.39
C ARG A 132 9.19 -22.54 0.29
N GLN A 133 9.62 -23.68 -0.22
CA GLN A 133 10.71 -23.75 -1.19
C GLN A 133 10.34 -23.05 -2.51
N ASP A 134 9.10 -23.16 -2.96
CA ASP A 134 8.61 -22.51 -4.19
C ASP A 134 8.72 -20.98 -4.11
N TYR A 135 8.42 -20.36 -2.96
CA TYR A 135 8.59 -18.92 -2.74
C TYR A 135 10.06 -18.54 -2.59
N ILE A 136 10.85 -19.37 -1.88
CA ILE A 136 12.30 -19.13 -1.75
C ILE A 136 12.97 -19.13 -3.11
N ASP A 137 12.63 -20.07 -3.96
CA ASP A 137 13.21 -20.19 -5.31
C ASP A 137 12.82 -18.98 -6.18
N LYS A 138 11.55 -18.59 -6.18
CA LYS A 138 11.10 -17.40 -6.91
C LYS A 138 11.74 -16.11 -6.39
N TYR A 139 11.94 -15.98 -5.10
CA TYR A 139 12.61 -14.82 -4.51
C TYR A 139 14.11 -14.78 -4.80
N ARG A 140 14.81 -15.92 -4.73
CA ARG A 140 16.28 -15.99 -4.89
C ARG A 140 16.74 -16.04 -6.34
N PHE A 141 16.02 -16.74 -7.19
CA PHE A 141 16.44 -17.07 -8.55
C PHE A 141 15.56 -16.45 -9.64
N GLY A 142 14.42 -15.93 -9.27
CA GLY A 142 13.55 -15.12 -10.11
C GLY A 142 13.52 -13.67 -9.65
N TYR A 143 12.44 -12.99 -9.98
CA TYR A 143 12.21 -11.61 -9.57
C TYR A 143 11.02 -11.47 -8.61
N GLY A 144 10.63 -12.58 -7.98
CA GLY A 144 9.48 -12.61 -7.09
C GLY A 144 9.72 -11.81 -5.82
N TYR A 145 8.70 -11.08 -5.39
CA TYR A 145 8.70 -10.41 -4.08
C TYR A 145 8.56 -11.44 -2.95
N HIS A 146 9.28 -11.20 -1.86
CA HIS A 146 9.18 -12.01 -0.67
C HIS A 146 7.74 -12.04 -0.12
N PRO A 147 7.23 -13.17 0.41
CA PRO A 147 5.86 -13.28 0.97
C PRO A 147 5.51 -12.21 2.00
N PHE A 148 6.45 -11.73 2.79
CA PHE A 148 6.25 -10.61 3.70
C PHE A 148 5.77 -9.34 3.03
N HIS A 149 6.02 -9.14 1.74
CA HIS A 149 5.50 -7.99 1.03
C HIS A 149 3.97 -8.02 0.96
N ALA A 150 3.37 -9.16 0.62
CA ALA A 150 1.91 -9.31 0.60
C ALA A 150 1.30 -9.11 1.99
N PHE A 151 1.92 -9.68 3.04
CA PHE A 151 1.48 -9.48 4.43
C PHE A 151 1.56 -8.02 4.86
N SER A 152 2.65 -7.33 4.54
CA SER A 152 2.81 -5.90 4.84
C SER A 152 1.75 -5.06 4.16
N MET A 153 1.42 -5.36 2.90
CA MET A 153 0.43 -4.60 2.14
C MET A 153 -0.99 -4.84 2.68
N ILE A 154 -1.37 -6.07 2.97
CA ILE A 154 -2.70 -6.36 3.50
C ILE A 154 -2.85 -5.84 4.95
N SER A 155 -1.80 -5.90 5.75
CA SER A 155 -1.79 -5.31 7.09
C SER A 155 -1.98 -3.79 7.05
N SER A 156 -1.31 -3.09 6.12
CA SER A 156 -1.51 -1.65 5.98
C SER A 156 -2.88 -1.28 5.42
N ALA A 157 -3.54 -2.17 4.68
CA ALA A 157 -4.89 -1.97 4.18
C ALA A 157 -5.94 -1.82 5.30
N HIS A 158 -5.70 -2.43 6.45
CA HIS A 158 -6.57 -2.38 7.62
C HIS A 158 -6.85 -0.95 8.14
N ILE A 159 -5.94 -0.02 7.94
CA ILE A 159 -6.11 1.38 8.35
C ILE A 159 -7.36 1.99 7.70
N ALA A 160 -7.58 1.73 6.40
CA ALA A 160 -8.75 2.27 5.69
C ALA A 160 -10.06 1.68 6.22
N GLU A 161 -10.10 0.39 6.48
CA GLU A 161 -11.28 -0.26 7.05
C GLU A 161 -11.66 0.32 8.40
N GLN A 162 -10.68 0.53 9.28
CA GLN A 162 -10.92 1.08 10.61
C GLN A 162 -11.37 2.54 10.62
N HIS A 163 -10.93 3.34 9.65
CA HIS A 163 -11.11 4.79 9.69
C HIS A 163 -12.23 5.29 8.78
N CYS A 164 -12.65 4.52 7.77
CA CYS A 164 -13.65 4.97 6.81
C CYS A 164 -15.06 4.54 7.21
N ALA A 165 -16.02 5.43 7.04
CA ALA A 165 -17.44 5.09 7.17
C ALA A 165 -17.89 4.15 6.04
N ALA A 166 -17.35 4.35 4.83
CA ALA A 166 -17.57 3.50 3.67
C ALA A 166 -16.48 3.72 2.63
N ILE A 167 -16.23 2.68 1.83
CA ILE A 167 -15.30 2.71 0.71
C ILE A 167 -16.03 2.20 -0.53
N TYR A 168 -16.09 3.03 -1.57
CA TYR A 168 -16.72 2.70 -2.84
C TYR A 168 -15.67 2.60 -3.95
N ILE A 169 -15.70 1.48 -4.69
CA ILE A 169 -14.90 1.31 -5.90
C ILE A 169 -15.80 1.51 -7.11
N VAL A 170 -15.57 2.60 -7.83
CA VAL A 170 -16.33 2.94 -9.04
C VAL A 170 -15.61 2.40 -10.26
N GLY A 171 -16.31 1.57 -11.05
CA GLY A 171 -15.78 0.95 -12.26
C GLY A 171 -15.21 -0.44 -12.05
N ALA A 172 -15.40 -1.07 -10.88
CA ALA A 172 -14.96 -2.44 -10.63
C ALA A 172 -15.55 -3.41 -11.67
N GLN A 173 -14.67 -4.11 -12.38
CA GLN A 173 -15.07 -5.16 -13.34
C GLN A 173 -15.46 -6.44 -12.62
N GLU A 174 -14.78 -6.75 -11.52
CA GLU A 174 -15.05 -7.91 -10.68
C GLU A 174 -15.36 -7.45 -9.23
N PRO A 175 -16.58 -6.99 -8.96
CA PRO A 175 -16.95 -6.40 -7.66
C PRO A 175 -16.77 -7.35 -6.47
N GLY A 176 -16.70 -8.66 -6.72
CA GLY A 176 -16.47 -9.67 -5.69
C GLY A 176 -15.15 -9.46 -4.95
N TYR A 177 -14.10 -9.07 -5.67
CA TYR A 177 -12.79 -8.80 -5.05
C TYR A 177 -12.81 -7.57 -4.14
N ALA A 178 -13.50 -6.52 -4.58
CA ALA A 178 -13.66 -5.32 -3.77
C ALA A 178 -14.43 -5.62 -2.48
N ARG A 179 -15.57 -6.32 -2.59
CA ARG A 179 -16.40 -6.71 -1.44
C ARG A 179 -15.64 -7.63 -0.47
N ALA A 180 -14.83 -8.54 -1.00
CA ALA A 180 -14.02 -9.44 -0.16
C ALA A 180 -13.00 -8.68 0.69
N MET A 181 -12.61 -7.48 0.28
CA MET A 181 -11.71 -6.58 1.03
C MET A 181 -12.45 -5.52 1.86
N GLY A 182 -13.79 -5.58 1.94
CA GLY A 182 -14.56 -4.61 2.72
C GLY A 182 -14.84 -3.27 2.00
N MET A 183 -14.65 -3.24 0.68
CA MET A 183 -14.97 -2.08 -0.17
C MET A 183 -16.35 -2.19 -0.79
#